data_30747f908b409cb01614a2fd3e6b9f8c
#
_entry.id   30747f908b409cb01614a2fd3e6b9f8c
#
_cell.length_a   1.000
_cell.length_b   1.000
_cell.length_c   1.000
_cell.angle_alpha   90.00
_cell.angle_beta   90.00
_cell.angle_gamma   90.00
#
_symmetry.space_group_name_H-M   'P 1'
#
loop_
_entity.id
_entity.type
_entity.pdbx_description
1 polymer ?
#
loop_
_entity_poly.entity_id
_entity_poly.type
_entity_poly.pdbx_seq_one_letter_code
_entity_poly.pdbx_strand_id
1 'polypeptide(L)'
;MTQLPHSSQPFAGDIQRLLSDSTPASFSQRSAPTNAPNVLLIMLDDVGFGSMSTFGGPVPSPALQRVADEGLSYNQFHTTALCSPTRAALLTGRQHHRVHMGGITEIANSYPGYDSAIPVEAASVAEVLRMSGYSTSCFGKWHLAPSWEQSPSGPFDRWPTGLGFDRFYGIIGAEASQWEPAVYDQTTPISPHAGRPDYHLTEDLADRAIEWLERQRASTP
;
A
#
# COMPACT_ATOMS: atom_id res chain seq x y z
N MET A 1 0.94 13.80 -22.57
CA MET A 1 0.67 14.83 -21.55
C MET A 1 -0.39 14.26 -20.64
N THR A 2 -0.01 13.82 -19.45
CA THR A 2 -0.94 13.32 -18.44
C THR A 2 -1.71 14.52 -17.89
N GLN A 3 -3.00 14.62 -18.19
CA GLN A 3 -3.83 15.60 -17.52
C GLN A 3 -3.94 15.18 -16.05
N LEU A 4 -3.50 16.03 -15.15
CA LEU A 4 -3.80 15.88 -13.74
C LEU A 4 -5.33 15.82 -13.57
N PRO A 5 -5.86 14.94 -12.69
CA PRO A 5 -7.27 14.90 -12.43
C PRO A 5 -7.72 16.25 -11.87
N HIS A 6 -8.38 17.04 -12.70
CA HIS A 6 -9.05 18.25 -12.23
C HIS A 6 -10.31 17.84 -11.46
N SER A 7 -10.55 18.49 -10.33
CA SER A 7 -11.85 18.41 -9.70
C SER A 7 -12.89 18.82 -10.72
N SER A 8 -13.72 17.88 -11.16
CA SER A 8 -14.79 18.12 -12.13
C SER A 8 -15.99 18.86 -11.52
N GLN A 9 -15.92 19.23 -10.25
CA GLN A 9 -16.97 19.99 -9.62
C GLN A 9 -16.85 21.47 -10.02
N PRO A 10 -17.91 22.07 -10.58
CA PRO A 10 -17.92 23.49 -10.87
C PRO A 10 -17.72 24.28 -9.58
N PHE A 11 -17.09 25.44 -9.70
CA PHE A 11 -16.97 26.37 -8.59
C PHE A 11 -18.35 26.71 -8.02
N ALA A 12 -18.58 26.40 -6.76
CA ALA A 12 -19.88 26.57 -6.08
C ALA A 12 -20.03 27.91 -5.33
N GLY A 13 -19.05 28.81 -5.46
CA GLY A 13 -19.09 30.16 -4.92
C GLY A 13 -19.63 31.18 -5.94
N ASP A 14 -19.67 32.44 -5.52
CA ASP A 14 -20.01 33.58 -6.39
C ASP A 14 -18.81 34.53 -6.48
N ILE A 15 -18.39 34.86 -7.70
CA ILE A 15 -17.26 35.75 -7.96
C ILE A 15 -17.81 37.07 -8.48
N GLN A 16 -17.68 38.12 -7.69
CA GLN A 16 -18.05 39.50 -8.01
C GLN A 16 -16.83 40.37 -8.26
N ARG A 17 -17.06 41.62 -8.64
CA ARG A 17 -15.98 42.59 -8.91
C ARG A 17 -15.12 42.91 -7.68
N LEU A 18 -15.72 42.89 -6.49
CA LEU A 18 -15.04 43.12 -5.23
C LEU A 18 -15.08 41.87 -4.39
N LEU A 19 -14.01 41.61 -3.63
CA LEU A 19 -13.91 40.48 -2.72
C LEU A 19 -15.00 40.52 -1.64
N SER A 20 -15.37 41.72 -1.18
CA SER A 20 -16.46 41.93 -0.21
C SER A 20 -17.82 41.45 -0.69
N ASP A 21 -18.01 41.42 -1.99
CA ASP A 21 -19.29 41.07 -2.63
C ASP A 21 -19.28 39.63 -3.15
N SER A 22 -18.14 38.96 -3.07
CA SER A 22 -17.93 37.59 -3.51
C SER A 22 -18.18 36.61 -2.37
N THR A 23 -18.70 35.44 -2.71
CA THR A 23 -18.89 34.32 -1.76
C THR A 23 -17.95 33.16 -2.13
N PRO A 24 -17.00 32.78 -1.26
CA PRO A 24 -16.12 31.65 -1.56
C PRO A 24 -16.91 30.34 -1.59
N ALA A 25 -16.47 29.40 -2.41
CA ALA A 25 -16.92 28.01 -2.31
C ALA A 25 -16.47 27.43 -0.95
N SER A 26 -17.32 26.66 -0.30
CA SER A 26 -16.91 25.90 0.87
C SER A 26 -15.93 24.79 0.45
N PHE A 27 -14.77 24.75 1.05
CA PHE A 27 -13.89 23.62 0.92
C PHE A 27 -14.42 22.47 1.81
N SER A 28 -15.08 21.51 1.20
CA SER A 28 -15.33 20.24 1.88
C SER A 28 -14.09 19.35 1.75
N GLN A 29 -13.38 19.15 2.85
CA GLN A 29 -12.38 18.10 2.90
C GLN A 29 -13.10 16.76 2.70
N ARG A 30 -12.62 15.94 1.76
CA ARG A 30 -13.16 14.59 1.59
C ARG A 30 -12.85 13.79 2.85
N SER A 31 -13.87 13.26 3.48
CA SER A 31 -13.77 12.35 4.62
C SER A 31 -14.47 11.05 4.28
N ALA A 32 -14.00 9.96 4.85
CA ALA A 32 -14.69 8.69 4.75
C ALA A 32 -16.13 8.83 5.29
N PRO A 33 -17.10 8.05 4.77
CA PRO A 33 -18.46 8.06 5.28
C PRO A 33 -18.52 7.81 6.79
N THR A 34 -19.46 8.43 7.48
CA THR A 34 -19.68 8.19 8.91
C THR A 34 -19.90 6.69 9.13
N ASN A 35 -19.20 6.09 10.09
CA ASN A 35 -19.18 4.65 10.39
C ASN A 35 -18.55 3.77 9.29
N ALA A 36 -17.77 4.33 8.38
CA ALA A 36 -17.00 3.53 7.45
C ALA A 36 -16.00 2.64 8.23
N PRO A 37 -15.90 1.33 7.91
CA PRO A 37 -15.01 0.43 8.63
C PRO A 37 -13.54 0.74 8.32
N ASN A 38 -12.66 0.55 9.28
CA ASN A 38 -11.23 0.49 9.02
C ASN A 38 -10.89 -0.80 8.27
N VAL A 39 -9.89 -0.73 7.39
CA VAL A 39 -9.42 -1.88 6.61
C VAL A 39 -7.96 -2.14 6.95
N LEU A 40 -7.68 -3.29 7.57
CA LEU A 40 -6.33 -3.78 7.80
C LEU A 40 -6.09 -5.02 6.94
N LEU A 41 -5.15 -4.94 6.01
CA LEU A 41 -4.73 -6.03 5.14
C LEU A 41 -3.34 -6.48 5.56
N ILE A 42 -3.22 -7.72 6.04
CA ILE A 42 -1.94 -8.33 6.40
C ILE A 42 -1.63 -9.42 5.37
N MET A 43 -0.53 -9.28 4.65
CA MET A 43 -0.03 -10.26 3.70
C MET A 43 1.30 -10.83 4.17
N LEU A 44 1.30 -12.13 4.45
CA LEU A 44 2.51 -12.87 4.81
C LEU A 44 3.23 -13.31 3.53
N ASP A 45 4.54 -13.12 3.51
CA ASP A 45 5.38 -13.43 2.34
C ASP A 45 5.93 -14.85 2.47
N ASP A 46 5.80 -15.65 1.40
CA ASP A 46 6.24 -17.06 1.34
C ASP A 46 5.68 -17.96 2.44
N VAL A 47 4.47 -17.66 2.92
CA VAL A 47 3.79 -18.46 3.95
C VAL A 47 2.66 -19.28 3.32
N GLY A 48 2.84 -20.58 3.31
CA GLY A 48 1.80 -21.52 2.81
C GLY A 48 0.68 -21.75 3.81
N PHE A 49 -0.45 -22.25 3.31
CA PHE A 49 -1.66 -22.57 4.09
C PHE A 49 -1.37 -23.45 5.32
N GLY A 50 -0.52 -24.46 5.18
CA GLY A 50 -0.17 -25.39 6.25
C GLY A 50 0.93 -24.91 7.21
N SER A 51 1.35 -23.64 7.16
CA SER A 51 2.43 -23.14 8.01
C SER A 51 1.95 -22.71 9.40
N MET A 52 0.81 -22.01 9.47
CA MET A 52 0.29 -21.42 10.70
C MET A 52 -0.56 -22.42 11.50
N SER A 53 -0.48 -22.38 12.83
CA SER A 53 -1.26 -23.24 13.73
C SER A 53 -2.77 -23.06 13.57
N THR A 54 -3.24 -21.91 13.11
CA THR A 54 -4.65 -21.64 12.79
C THR A 54 -5.23 -22.63 11.77
N PHE A 55 -4.40 -23.16 10.87
CA PHE A 55 -4.79 -24.19 9.90
C PHE A 55 -4.10 -25.54 10.15
N GLY A 56 -3.68 -25.80 11.38
CA GLY A 56 -3.03 -27.06 11.77
C GLY A 56 -1.55 -27.15 11.49
N GLY A 57 -0.89 -26.04 11.13
CA GLY A 57 0.55 -25.97 10.88
C GLY A 57 1.39 -25.92 12.15
N PRO A 58 2.72 -26.08 12.01
CA PRO A 58 3.63 -26.18 13.15
C PRO A 58 3.98 -24.83 13.80
N VAL A 59 3.69 -23.70 13.14
CA VAL A 59 4.08 -22.37 13.62
C VAL A 59 3.00 -21.79 14.53
N PRO A 60 3.27 -21.62 15.85
CA PRO A 60 2.30 -21.01 16.75
C PRO A 60 1.91 -19.59 16.29
N SER A 61 0.62 -19.37 16.09
CA SER A 61 0.06 -18.12 15.56
C SER A 61 -1.17 -17.65 16.35
N PRO A 62 -1.04 -17.36 17.67
CA PRO A 62 -2.18 -17.07 18.53
C PRO A 62 -2.94 -15.81 18.14
N ALA A 63 -2.27 -14.80 17.58
CA ALA A 63 -2.93 -13.58 17.11
C ALA A 63 -3.81 -13.84 15.88
N LEU A 64 -3.33 -14.66 14.93
CA LEU A 64 -4.13 -15.08 13.76
C LEU A 64 -5.28 -16.00 14.19
N GLN A 65 -5.06 -16.88 15.18
CA GLN A 65 -6.13 -17.71 15.73
C GLN A 65 -7.26 -16.85 16.31
N ARG A 66 -6.94 -15.80 17.06
CA ARG A 66 -7.95 -14.87 17.58
C ARG A 66 -8.75 -14.19 16.46
N VAL A 67 -8.09 -13.76 15.38
CA VAL A 67 -8.79 -13.19 14.22
C VAL A 67 -9.69 -14.22 13.55
N ALA A 68 -9.25 -15.48 13.45
CA ALA A 68 -10.03 -16.56 12.88
C ALA A 68 -11.25 -16.92 13.75
N ASP A 69 -11.11 -16.89 15.07
CA ASP A 69 -12.20 -17.18 16.02
C ASP A 69 -13.30 -16.10 16.01
N GLU A 70 -12.93 -14.86 15.69
CA GLU A 70 -13.84 -13.70 15.62
C GLU A 70 -14.35 -13.40 14.21
N GLY A 71 -13.84 -14.09 13.18
CA GLY A 71 -14.07 -13.79 11.78
C GLY A 71 -14.43 -15.00 10.92
N LEU A 72 -14.10 -14.90 9.63
CA LEU A 72 -14.30 -15.95 8.66
C LEU A 72 -12.95 -16.54 8.23
N SER A 73 -12.86 -17.86 8.22
CA SER A 73 -11.70 -18.58 7.71
C SER A 73 -12.00 -19.21 6.36
N TYR A 74 -11.17 -18.92 5.35
CA TYR A 74 -11.30 -19.46 4.00
C TYR A 74 -10.25 -20.55 3.79
N ASN A 75 -10.68 -21.75 3.43
CA ASN A 75 -9.81 -22.90 3.14
C ASN A 75 -9.62 -23.18 1.63
N GLN A 76 -10.23 -22.38 0.78
CA GLN A 76 -10.10 -22.42 -0.68
C GLN A 76 -9.73 -21.05 -1.25
N PHE A 77 -8.85 -20.34 -0.58
CA PHE A 77 -8.32 -19.06 -1.05
C PHE A 77 -7.01 -19.29 -1.81
N HIS A 78 -6.98 -18.89 -3.08
CA HIS A 78 -5.83 -19.11 -3.95
C HIS A 78 -5.16 -17.79 -4.31
N THR A 79 -3.83 -17.80 -4.31
CA THR A 79 -2.98 -16.72 -4.80
C THR A 79 -2.21 -17.19 -6.05
N THR A 80 -1.45 -16.30 -6.67
CA THR A 80 -0.46 -16.73 -7.66
C THR A 80 0.72 -17.40 -6.96
N ALA A 81 1.57 -18.06 -7.73
CA ALA A 81 2.76 -18.73 -7.19
C ALA A 81 3.90 -17.78 -6.80
N LEU A 82 3.79 -16.48 -7.10
CA LEU A 82 4.85 -15.49 -6.96
C LEU A 82 4.35 -14.23 -6.24
N CYS A 83 5.28 -13.54 -5.56
CA CYS A 83 4.99 -12.36 -4.74
C CYS A 83 4.47 -11.17 -5.55
N SER A 84 5.19 -10.66 -6.58
CA SER A 84 4.75 -9.50 -7.35
C SER A 84 3.41 -9.71 -8.05
N PRO A 85 3.15 -10.83 -8.75
CA PRO A 85 1.84 -11.10 -9.34
C PRO A 85 0.70 -11.13 -8.32
N THR A 86 0.91 -11.78 -7.17
CA THR A 86 -0.08 -11.80 -6.08
C THR A 86 -0.38 -10.39 -5.54
N ARG A 87 0.68 -9.61 -5.29
CA ARG A 87 0.57 -8.23 -4.79
C ARG A 87 -0.16 -7.33 -5.79
N ALA A 88 0.17 -7.43 -7.07
CA ALA A 88 -0.48 -6.68 -8.13
C ALA A 88 -1.97 -7.02 -8.24
N ALA A 89 -2.30 -8.32 -8.25
CA ALA A 89 -3.70 -8.77 -8.31
C ALA A 89 -4.49 -8.30 -7.07
N LEU A 90 -3.90 -8.42 -5.88
CA LEU A 90 -4.54 -8.01 -4.62
C LEU A 90 -4.82 -6.51 -4.59
N LEU A 91 -3.83 -5.68 -4.95
CA LEU A 91 -3.98 -4.23 -4.88
C LEU A 91 -4.87 -3.65 -5.97
N THR A 92 -4.93 -4.26 -7.15
CA THR A 92 -5.70 -3.73 -8.28
C THR A 92 -7.05 -4.40 -8.47
N GLY A 93 -7.30 -5.55 -7.81
CA GLY A 93 -8.49 -6.36 -8.05
C GLY A 93 -8.55 -6.94 -9.47
N ARG A 94 -7.43 -6.98 -10.19
CA ARG A 94 -7.32 -7.43 -11.58
C ARG A 94 -6.42 -8.65 -11.69
N GLN A 95 -6.65 -9.44 -12.73
CA GLN A 95 -5.74 -10.52 -13.08
C GLN A 95 -4.34 -9.94 -13.39
N HIS A 96 -3.30 -10.53 -12.80
CA HIS A 96 -1.96 -9.95 -12.75
C HIS A 96 -1.31 -9.68 -14.12
N HIS A 97 -1.56 -10.51 -15.15
CA HIS A 97 -1.08 -10.24 -16.51
C HIS A 97 -1.72 -8.98 -17.12
N ARG A 98 -2.98 -8.68 -16.77
CA ARG A 98 -3.67 -7.47 -17.25
C ARG A 98 -3.13 -6.18 -16.64
N VAL A 99 -2.38 -6.32 -15.57
CA VAL A 99 -1.68 -5.20 -14.92
C VAL A 99 -0.16 -5.35 -15.06
N HIS A 100 0.26 -6.05 -16.11
CA HIS A 100 1.64 -6.17 -16.55
C HIS A 100 2.57 -6.93 -15.58
N MET A 101 2.01 -7.67 -14.63
CA MET A 101 2.77 -8.38 -13.60
C MET A 101 2.69 -9.91 -13.82
N GLY A 102 3.07 -10.37 -15.02
CA GLY A 102 3.11 -11.79 -15.36
C GLY A 102 4.20 -12.58 -14.64
N GLY A 103 5.23 -11.91 -14.13
CA GLY A 103 6.32 -12.44 -13.33
C GLY A 103 6.70 -11.50 -12.21
N ILE A 104 7.79 -11.77 -11.50
CA ILE A 104 8.38 -10.85 -10.52
C ILE A 104 9.12 -9.71 -11.22
N THR A 105 9.32 -8.60 -10.54
CA THR A 105 9.92 -7.38 -11.13
C THR A 105 11.34 -7.60 -11.65
N GLU A 106 12.08 -8.54 -11.09
CA GLU A 106 13.47 -8.87 -11.46
C GLU A 106 13.61 -9.58 -12.81
N ILE A 107 12.55 -10.24 -13.28
CA ILE A 107 12.51 -10.92 -14.57
C ILE A 107 11.63 -10.22 -15.59
N ALA A 108 11.33 -8.93 -15.34
CA ALA A 108 10.58 -8.10 -16.27
C ALA A 108 11.22 -8.12 -17.67
N ASN A 109 10.37 -8.14 -18.69
CA ASN A 109 10.81 -8.13 -20.08
C ASN A 109 9.83 -7.31 -20.94
N SER A 110 10.17 -7.11 -22.21
CA SER A 110 9.40 -6.23 -23.11
C SER A 110 8.15 -6.88 -23.72
N TYR A 111 7.72 -8.04 -23.25
CA TYR A 111 6.48 -8.65 -23.74
C TYR A 111 5.25 -8.09 -23.01
N PRO A 112 4.12 -7.95 -23.72
CA PRO A 112 2.87 -7.50 -23.11
C PRO A 112 2.50 -8.36 -21.89
N GLY A 113 2.16 -7.71 -20.78
CA GLY A 113 1.81 -8.37 -19.53
C GLY A 113 3.00 -8.81 -18.66
N TYR A 114 4.26 -8.58 -19.08
CA TYR A 114 5.47 -9.01 -18.37
C TYR A 114 6.51 -7.91 -18.16
N ASP A 115 6.17 -6.67 -18.45
CA ASP A 115 7.09 -5.53 -18.28
C ASP A 115 7.13 -4.99 -16.85
N SER A 116 6.34 -5.56 -15.94
CA SER A 116 6.23 -5.19 -14.52
C SER A 116 5.86 -3.72 -14.26
N ALA A 117 5.30 -3.05 -15.26
CA ALA A 117 4.91 -1.66 -15.19
C ALA A 117 3.38 -1.54 -15.07
N ILE A 118 2.86 -1.55 -13.83
CA ILE A 118 1.42 -1.38 -13.58
C ILE A 118 0.93 -0.14 -14.33
N PRO A 119 -0.05 -0.26 -15.24
CA PRO A 119 -0.54 0.85 -16.04
C PRO A 119 -1.35 1.84 -15.20
N VAL A 120 -1.33 3.11 -15.59
CA VAL A 120 -2.02 4.20 -14.87
C VAL A 120 -3.55 3.99 -14.81
N GLU A 121 -4.11 3.22 -15.72
CA GLU A 121 -5.53 2.87 -15.77
C GLU A 121 -5.94 1.79 -14.75
N ALA A 122 -4.96 1.21 -14.07
CA ALA A 122 -5.19 0.20 -13.05
C ALA A 122 -5.03 0.81 -11.65
N ALA A 123 -6.04 1.56 -11.22
CA ALA A 123 -6.07 2.13 -9.88
C ALA A 123 -5.88 1.05 -8.80
N SER A 124 -5.09 1.35 -7.78
CA SER A 124 -4.96 0.50 -6.61
C SER A 124 -6.13 0.67 -5.65
N VAL A 125 -6.34 -0.31 -4.77
CA VAL A 125 -7.32 -0.20 -3.68
C VAL A 125 -7.02 1.00 -2.77
N ALA A 126 -5.73 1.34 -2.57
CA ALA A 126 -5.34 2.51 -1.79
C ALA A 126 -5.79 3.82 -2.46
N GLU A 127 -5.62 3.93 -3.77
CA GLU A 127 -6.10 5.09 -4.52
C GLU A 127 -7.62 5.24 -4.45
N VAL A 128 -8.36 4.15 -4.63
CA VAL A 128 -9.83 4.14 -4.53
C VAL A 128 -10.30 4.55 -3.13
N LEU A 129 -9.68 4.01 -2.09
CA LEU A 129 -10.01 4.34 -0.70
C LEU A 129 -9.64 5.80 -0.38
N ARG A 130 -8.48 6.28 -0.82
CA ARG A 130 -8.08 7.67 -0.66
C ARG A 130 -9.05 8.64 -1.34
N MET A 131 -9.50 8.30 -2.56
CA MET A 131 -10.54 9.08 -3.25
C MET A 131 -11.87 9.09 -2.50
N SER A 132 -12.11 8.08 -1.67
CA SER A 132 -13.28 7.96 -0.79
C SER A 132 -13.06 8.59 0.60
N GLY A 133 -11.94 9.29 0.82
CA GLY A 133 -11.66 10.03 2.05
C GLY A 133 -10.96 9.23 3.15
N TYR A 134 -10.46 8.03 2.85
CA TYR A 134 -9.63 7.28 3.79
C TYR A 134 -8.18 7.79 3.80
N SER A 135 -7.55 7.73 4.96
CA SER A 135 -6.09 7.78 5.08
C SER A 135 -5.51 6.40 4.76
N THR A 136 -4.49 6.34 3.93
CA THR A 136 -3.94 5.09 3.40
C THR A 136 -2.48 4.92 3.74
N SER A 137 -2.05 3.72 4.14
CA SER A 137 -0.67 3.44 4.48
C SER A 137 -0.23 2.04 4.05
N CYS A 138 1.06 1.89 3.77
CA CYS A 138 1.70 0.63 3.44
C CYS A 138 2.96 0.48 4.28
N PHE A 139 3.08 -0.64 4.99
CA PHE A 139 4.25 -1.01 5.79
C PHE A 139 4.75 -2.38 5.34
N GLY A 140 6.03 -2.49 5.00
CA GLY A 140 6.62 -3.76 4.60
C GLY A 140 7.12 -3.81 3.17
N LYS A 141 7.13 -5.02 2.60
CA LYS A 141 7.61 -5.30 1.25
C LYS A 141 6.64 -4.77 0.20
N TRP A 142 7.17 -3.97 -0.74
CA TRP A 142 6.41 -3.48 -1.90
C TRP A 142 6.44 -4.46 -3.08
N HIS A 143 7.60 -4.62 -3.70
CA HIS A 143 7.88 -5.54 -4.81
C HIS A 143 6.96 -5.37 -6.04
N LEU A 144 6.57 -4.14 -6.35
CA LEU A 144 5.74 -3.79 -7.51
C LEU A 144 6.33 -2.66 -8.37
N ALA A 145 7.46 -2.09 -7.97
CA ALA A 145 8.21 -1.16 -8.79
C ALA A 145 9.15 -1.94 -9.72
N PRO A 146 9.13 -1.71 -11.03
CA PRO A 146 10.09 -2.34 -11.94
C PRO A 146 11.52 -1.89 -11.59
N SER A 147 12.52 -2.70 -11.93
CA SER A 147 13.91 -2.49 -11.49
C SER A 147 14.48 -1.11 -11.83
N TRP A 148 14.05 -0.52 -12.95
CA TRP A 148 14.48 0.82 -13.38
C TRP A 148 13.79 1.97 -12.62
N GLU A 149 12.78 1.69 -11.77
CA GLU A 149 12.11 2.65 -10.90
C GLU A 149 12.45 2.45 -9.41
N GLN A 150 13.36 1.56 -9.07
CA GLN A 150 13.72 1.28 -7.67
C GLN A 150 14.78 2.26 -7.12
N SER A 151 15.25 3.20 -7.93
CA SER A 151 16.21 4.21 -7.51
C SER A 151 15.59 5.21 -6.50
N PRO A 152 16.32 5.62 -5.44
CA PRO A 152 15.88 6.69 -4.55
C PRO A 152 15.76 8.07 -5.24
N SER A 153 16.18 8.17 -6.49
CA SER A 153 15.99 9.37 -7.33
C SER A 153 14.73 9.31 -8.18
N GLY A 154 13.94 8.25 -8.08
CA GLY A 154 12.74 8.02 -8.89
C GLY A 154 13.03 7.44 -10.28
N PRO A 155 12.01 7.37 -11.12
CA PRO A 155 10.64 7.87 -10.91
C PRO A 155 9.88 7.09 -9.82
N PHE A 156 8.89 7.74 -9.20
CA PHE A 156 8.15 7.17 -8.07
C PHE A 156 6.71 6.77 -8.43
N ASP A 157 6.37 6.76 -9.73
CA ASP A 157 5.00 6.51 -10.19
C ASP A 157 4.44 5.16 -9.73
N ARG A 158 5.29 4.14 -9.63
CA ARG A 158 4.91 2.78 -9.19
C ARG A 158 5.40 2.42 -7.79
N TRP A 159 5.85 3.43 -7.05
CA TRP A 159 6.09 3.29 -5.62
C TRP A 159 4.75 3.34 -4.86
N PRO A 160 4.70 2.91 -3.59
CA PRO A 160 3.46 2.96 -2.82
C PRO A 160 2.78 4.33 -2.84
N THR A 161 3.56 5.41 -2.70
CA THR A 161 3.07 6.78 -2.73
C THR A 161 2.52 7.20 -4.10
N GLY A 162 3.08 6.69 -5.19
CA GLY A 162 2.58 6.90 -6.55
C GLY A 162 1.30 6.11 -6.84
N LEU A 163 1.08 5.01 -6.12
CA LEU A 163 -0.10 4.15 -6.27
C LEU A 163 -1.14 4.34 -5.14
N GLY A 164 -1.17 5.52 -4.52
CA GLY A 164 -2.30 5.97 -3.70
C GLY A 164 -2.14 5.80 -2.19
N PHE A 165 -0.99 5.36 -1.70
CA PHE A 165 -0.71 5.35 -0.27
C PHE A 165 -0.17 6.70 0.19
N ASP A 166 -0.80 7.31 1.21
CA ASP A 166 -0.34 8.56 1.82
C ASP A 166 0.93 8.35 2.65
N ARG A 167 1.13 7.13 3.15
CA ARG A 167 2.29 6.75 3.96
C ARG A 167 2.88 5.44 3.47
N PHE A 168 4.21 5.42 3.35
CA PHE A 168 4.98 4.20 3.10
C PHE A 168 6.16 4.10 4.06
N TYR A 169 6.39 2.90 4.58
CA TYR A 169 7.61 2.54 5.29
C TYR A 169 7.94 1.08 5.03
N GLY A 170 9.09 0.78 4.43
CA GLY A 170 9.43 -0.60 4.10
C GLY A 170 10.51 -0.74 3.05
N ILE A 171 10.50 -1.89 2.37
CA ILE A 171 11.45 -2.24 1.30
C ILE A 171 10.78 -2.19 -0.06
N ILE A 172 11.49 -1.72 -1.09
CA ILE A 172 10.97 -1.61 -2.45
C ILE A 172 11.16 -2.91 -3.24
N GLY A 173 12.27 -3.59 -3.05
CA GLY A 173 12.64 -4.82 -3.77
C GLY A 173 11.98 -6.09 -3.25
N ALA A 174 12.50 -7.21 -3.74
CA ALA A 174 11.99 -8.55 -3.45
C ALA A 174 12.25 -9.02 -2.03
N GLU A 175 13.43 -8.73 -1.51
CA GLU A 175 13.91 -9.24 -0.23
C GLU A 175 14.85 -8.25 0.45
N ALA A 176 15.03 -8.42 1.75
CA ALA A 176 16.00 -7.70 2.55
C ALA A 176 16.42 -8.51 3.78
N SER A 177 17.58 -8.18 4.32
CA SER A 177 17.96 -8.68 5.64
C SER A 177 16.93 -8.27 6.69
N GLN A 178 16.64 -9.15 7.64
CA GLN A 178 15.77 -8.81 8.76
C GLN A 178 16.49 -7.95 9.82
N TRP A 179 17.82 -7.96 9.82
CA TRP A 179 18.66 -7.28 10.81
C TRP A 179 19.33 -6.02 10.27
N GLU A 180 19.68 -6.00 8.98
CA GLU A 180 20.34 -4.88 8.28
C GLU A 180 19.62 -4.56 6.95
N PRO A 181 18.35 -4.20 6.98
CA PRO A 181 17.59 -3.95 5.77
C PRO A 181 17.91 -2.58 5.15
N ALA A 182 17.80 -2.51 3.82
CA ALA A 182 17.67 -1.24 3.11
C ALA A 182 16.18 -0.82 3.16
N VAL A 183 15.86 0.12 4.03
CA VAL A 183 14.49 0.59 4.26
C VAL A 183 14.29 1.99 3.69
N TYR A 184 13.09 2.26 3.24
CA TYR A 184 12.64 3.58 2.83
C TYR A 184 11.56 4.12 3.77
N ASP A 185 11.68 5.38 4.15
CA ASP A 185 10.64 6.19 4.72
C ASP A 185 10.10 7.12 3.63
N GLN A 186 8.91 6.84 3.14
CA GLN A 186 8.38 7.41 1.90
C GLN A 186 9.30 7.07 0.71
N THR A 187 10.05 8.04 0.20
CA THR A 187 11.03 7.85 -0.88
C THR A 187 12.48 8.04 -0.40
N THR A 188 12.67 8.27 0.90
CA THR A 188 13.99 8.52 1.49
C THR A 188 14.60 7.23 2.02
N PRO A 189 15.78 6.81 1.56
CA PRO A 189 16.47 5.66 2.10
C PRO A 189 16.95 5.95 3.55
N ILE A 190 16.76 5.00 4.44
CA ILE A 190 17.18 5.08 5.84
C ILE A 190 17.81 3.77 6.31
N SER A 191 18.53 3.84 7.43
CA SER A 191 19.16 2.69 8.08
C SER A 191 18.67 2.57 9.52
N PRO A 192 17.46 2.05 9.75
CA PRO A 192 16.83 2.04 11.07
C PRO A 192 17.54 1.12 12.06
N HIS A 193 18.35 0.17 11.57
CA HIS A 193 19.16 -0.76 12.37
C HIS A 193 20.44 -0.11 12.93
N ALA A 194 20.87 1.04 12.40
CA ALA A 194 22.13 1.67 12.80
C ALA A 194 22.15 1.98 14.31
N GLY A 195 23.10 1.39 15.02
CA GLY A 195 23.23 1.53 16.49
C GLY A 195 22.24 0.71 17.31
N ARG A 196 21.49 -0.21 16.70
CA ARG A 196 20.49 -1.09 17.34
C ARG A 196 20.87 -2.56 17.13
N PRO A 197 21.64 -3.19 18.01
CA PRO A 197 22.12 -4.56 17.82
C PRO A 197 21.00 -5.62 17.89
N ASP A 198 19.88 -5.28 18.49
CA ASP A 198 18.67 -6.10 18.65
C ASP A 198 17.58 -5.75 17.62
N TYR A 199 17.93 -5.01 16.57
CA TYR A 199 16.96 -4.61 15.53
C TYR A 199 16.41 -5.84 14.78
N HIS A 200 15.10 -5.82 14.52
CA HIS A 200 14.44 -6.76 13.63
C HIS A 200 13.39 -6.03 12.76
N LEU A 201 13.47 -6.21 11.45
CA LEU A 201 12.63 -5.49 10.48
C LEU A 201 11.13 -5.67 10.74
N THR A 202 10.68 -6.90 11.00
CA THR A 202 9.25 -7.19 11.19
C THR A 202 8.69 -6.46 12.42
N GLU A 203 9.46 -6.37 13.50
CA GLU A 203 9.06 -5.62 14.70
C GLU A 203 8.99 -4.12 14.42
N ASP A 204 10.01 -3.56 13.76
CA ASP A 204 10.05 -2.15 13.39
C ASP A 204 8.88 -1.78 12.45
N LEU A 205 8.53 -2.64 11.49
CA LEU A 205 7.37 -2.44 10.62
C LEU A 205 6.06 -2.38 11.42
N ALA A 206 5.89 -3.27 12.39
CA ALA A 206 4.72 -3.31 13.25
C ALA A 206 4.64 -2.05 14.12
N ASP A 207 5.74 -1.64 14.73
CA ASP A 207 5.82 -0.44 15.56
C ASP A 207 5.48 0.82 14.76
N ARG A 208 6.01 0.96 13.53
CA ARG A 208 5.70 2.07 12.64
C ARG A 208 4.23 2.10 12.20
N ALA A 209 3.64 0.93 11.98
CA ALA A 209 2.23 0.83 11.66
C ALA A 209 1.35 1.26 12.85
N ILE A 210 1.67 0.81 14.06
CA ILE A 210 0.97 1.18 15.31
C ILE A 210 1.09 2.69 15.55
N GLU A 211 2.31 3.25 15.46
CA GLU A 211 2.55 4.69 15.62
C GLU A 211 1.72 5.52 14.63
N TRP A 212 1.62 5.08 13.39
CA TRP A 212 0.80 5.75 12.38
C TRP A 212 -0.69 5.69 12.74
N LEU A 213 -1.20 4.54 13.17
CA LEU A 213 -2.59 4.37 13.60
C LEU A 213 -2.94 5.26 14.79
N GLU A 214 -2.05 5.37 15.78
CA GLU A 214 -2.23 6.24 16.93
C GLU A 214 -2.32 7.72 16.53
N ARG A 215 -1.48 8.16 15.58
CA ARG A 215 -1.55 9.51 15.02
C ARG A 215 -2.88 9.75 14.29
N GLN A 216 -3.36 8.78 13.50
CA GLN A 216 -4.66 8.90 12.82
C GLN A 216 -5.79 9.05 13.86
N ARG A 217 -5.79 8.23 14.90
CA ARG A 217 -6.78 8.30 15.99
C ARG A 217 -6.77 9.66 16.69
N ALA A 218 -5.61 10.27 16.88
CA ALA A 218 -5.48 11.57 17.52
C ALA A 218 -5.95 12.74 16.63
N SER A 219 -5.93 12.55 15.29
CA SER A 219 -6.33 13.57 14.32
C SER A 219 -7.79 13.46 13.85
N THR A 220 -8.47 12.36 14.19
CA THR A 220 -9.88 12.16 13.85
C THR A 220 -10.72 12.64 15.06
N PRO A 221 -11.57 13.66 14.91
CA PRO A 221 -12.41 14.17 15.99
C PRO A 221 -13.48 13.16 16.43
#